data_f4d152c3399e9b7cae8d15d82ce9f889
#
_entry.id   f4d152c3399e9b7cae8d15d82ce9f889
#
_cell.length_a   1.000
_cell.length_b   1.000
_cell.length_c   1.000
_cell.angle_alpha   90.00
_cell.angle_beta   90.00
_cell.angle_gamma   90.00
#
_symmetry.space_group_name_H-M   'P 1'
#
loop_
_entity.id
_entity.type
_entity.pdbx_description
1 polymer ?
#
loop_
_entity_poly.entity_id
_entity_poly.type
_entity_poly.pdbx_seq_one_letter_code
_entity_poly.pdbx_strand_id
1 'polypeptide(L)'
;MDLLSLDPQLICYSWISGIPEVALVVFVRKHAPEIQYLRASITEEQRQEFGRLVETTIGQIEAAQFVSHSGIRFPQNGCLTCPHLGLCLNNQPLVDANLVRKAGASDLDWLDELVD
;
A
#
# COMPACT_ATOMS: atom_id res chain seq x y z
N MET A 1 22.27 -8.96 2.21
CA MET A 1 20.86 -8.88 2.63
C MET A 1 20.00 -8.85 1.38
N ASP A 2 19.09 -9.75 1.29
CA ASP A 2 18.17 -9.80 0.17
C ASP A 2 17.03 -8.80 0.41
N LEU A 3 16.89 -7.83 -0.49
CA LEU A 3 15.84 -6.79 -0.38
C LEU A 3 14.43 -7.39 -0.39
N LEU A 4 14.26 -8.55 -1.01
CA LEU A 4 12.97 -9.24 -1.05
C LEU A 4 12.49 -9.64 0.33
N SER A 5 13.40 -9.98 1.25
CA SER A 5 13.06 -10.32 2.65
C SER A 5 12.53 -9.14 3.46
N LEU A 6 12.62 -7.93 2.91
CA LEU A 6 12.09 -6.71 3.53
C LEU A 6 10.73 -6.29 2.98
N ASP A 7 10.18 -7.04 2.02
CA ASP A 7 8.86 -6.73 1.44
C ASP A 7 7.76 -7.02 2.47
N PRO A 8 6.96 -6.00 2.86
CA PRO A 8 5.91 -6.16 3.86
C PRO A 8 4.84 -7.18 3.48
N GLN A 9 4.54 -7.33 2.20
CA GLN A 9 3.54 -8.28 1.71
C GLN A 9 4.03 -9.72 1.91
N LEU A 10 5.29 -10.00 1.60
CA LEU A 10 5.87 -11.32 1.79
C LEU A 10 6.05 -11.66 3.26
N ILE A 11 6.42 -10.69 4.10
CA ILE A 11 6.46 -10.85 5.56
C ILE A 11 5.07 -11.18 6.09
N CYS A 12 4.04 -10.50 5.62
CA CYS A 12 2.64 -10.77 5.98
C CYS A 12 2.23 -12.21 5.63
N TYR A 13 2.53 -12.66 4.42
CA TYR A 13 2.23 -14.03 4.00
C TYR A 13 2.96 -15.08 4.84
N SER A 14 4.22 -14.84 5.17
CA SER A 14 5.00 -15.70 6.05
C SER A 14 4.41 -15.74 7.46
N TRP A 15 3.96 -14.60 7.97
CA TRP A 15 3.33 -14.51 9.29
C TRP A 15 2.00 -15.27 9.34
N ILE A 16 1.12 -15.09 8.34
CA ILE A 16 -0.18 -15.75 8.29
C ILE A 16 -0.03 -17.27 8.12
N SER A 17 0.85 -17.71 7.23
CA SER A 17 1.03 -19.13 6.89
C SER A 17 1.90 -19.89 7.88
N GLY A 18 2.75 -19.18 8.64
CA GLY A 18 3.79 -19.79 9.47
C GLY A 18 4.97 -20.37 8.68
N ILE A 19 5.00 -20.18 7.35
CA ILE A 19 6.04 -20.70 6.47
C ILE A 19 7.12 -19.64 6.28
N PRO A 20 8.40 -19.91 6.63
CA PRO A 20 9.48 -18.93 6.50
C PRO A 20 9.91 -18.67 5.05
N GLU A 21 9.77 -19.67 4.17
CA GLU A 21 10.17 -19.54 2.78
C GLU A 21 9.08 -18.84 1.96
N VAL A 22 9.45 -17.77 1.29
CA VAL A 22 8.58 -16.99 0.39
C VAL A 22 9.23 -16.85 -0.97
N ALA A 23 8.42 -16.64 -1.99
CA ALA A 23 8.90 -16.46 -3.35
C ALA A 23 8.11 -15.41 -4.10
N LEU A 24 8.78 -14.71 -4.99
CA LEU A 24 8.19 -13.80 -5.95
C LEU A 24 8.45 -14.33 -7.35
N VAL A 25 7.38 -14.52 -8.12
CA VAL A 25 7.47 -14.91 -9.53
C VAL A 25 7.25 -13.65 -10.37
N VAL A 26 8.24 -13.29 -11.16
CA VAL A 26 8.21 -12.10 -12.01
C VAL A 26 8.11 -12.51 -13.46
N PHE A 27 7.07 -12.05 -14.15
CA PHE A 27 6.89 -12.21 -15.59
C PHE A 27 7.42 -10.95 -16.28
N VAL A 28 8.57 -11.09 -16.95
CA VAL A 28 9.18 -9.96 -17.66
C VAL A 28 8.61 -9.89 -19.08
N ARG A 29 7.89 -8.82 -19.38
CA ARG A 29 7.34 -8.56 -20.72
C ARG A 29 8.40 -7.90 -21.61
N LYS A 30 9.06 -8.72 -22.39
CA LYS A 30 10.01 -8.28 -23.42
C LYS A 30 9.81 -9.13 -24.67
N HIS A 31 10.54 -8.85 -25.73
CA HIS A 31 10.40 -9.55 -27.01
C HIS A 31 10.53 -11.08 -26.87
N ALA A 32 11.43 -11.54 -26.01
CA ALA A 32 11.49 -12.92 -25.54
C ALA A 32 11.01 -12.95 -24.06
N PRO A 33 9.77 -13.39 -23.77
CA PRO A 33 9.28 -13.41 -22.39
C PRO A 33 10.17 -14.21 -21.46
N GLU A 34 10.36 -13.70 -20.26
CA GLU A 34 11.21 -14.31 -19.23
C GLU A 34 10.45 -14.45 -17.93
N ILE A 35 10.63 -15.57 -17.24
CA ILE A 35 10.08 -15.80 -15.91
C ILE A 35 11.26 -15.82 -14.93
N GLN A 36 11.20 -14.96 -13.92
CA GLN A 36 12.17 -14.93 -12.83
C GLN A 36 11.51 -15.48 -11.57
N TYR A 37 12.21 -16.35 -10.88
CA TYR A 37 11.77 -16.94 -9.63
C TYR A 37 12.73 -16.50 -8.52
N LEU A 38 12.26 -15.59 -7.66
CA LEU A 38 13.07 -15.01 -6.59
C LEU A 38 12.61 -15.59 -5.25
N ARG A 39 13.53 -16.16 -4.49
CA ARG A 39 13.26 -16.73 -3.17
C ARG A 39 13.85 -15.85 -2.08
N ALA A 40 13.16 -15.81 -0.93
CA ALA A 40 13.66 -15.20 0.27
C ALA A 40 13.20 -15.99 1.50
N SER A 41 13.94 -15.85 2.59
CA SER A 41 13.59 -16.44 3.88
C SER A 41 13.27 -15.34 4.87
N ILE A 42 12.11 -15.45 5.50
CA ILE A 42 11.64 -14.49 6.51
C ILE A 42 11.98 -15.07 7.89
N THR A 43 12.68 -14.30 8.70
CA THR A 43 13.08 -14.72 10.04
C THR A 43 11.90 -14.75 11.01
N GLU A 44 12.06 -15.52 12.07
CA GLU A 44 11.06 -15.57 13.16
C GLU A 44 10.87 -14.19 13.80
N GLU A 45 11.94 -13.44 13.98
CA GLU A 45 11.91 -12.07 14.50
C GLU A 45 11.08 -11.14 13.63
N GLN A 46 11.25 -11.24 12.31
CA GLN A 46 10.46 -10.45 11.36
C GLN A 46 8.96 -10.78 11.46
N ARG A 47 8.60 -12.06 11.58
CA ARG A 47 7.21 -12.48 11.75
C ARG A 47 6.62 -11.98 13.05
N GLN A 48 7.37 -12.09 14.15
CA GLN A 48 6.93 -11.61 15.47
C GLN A 48 6.76 -10.10 15.49
N GLU A 49 7.68 -9.35 14.88
CA GLU A 49 7.58 -7.90 14.76
C GLU A 49 6.36 -7.48 13.93
N PHE A 50 6.08 -8.18 12.84
CA PHE A 50 4.90 -7.94 12.03
C PHE A 50 3.61 -8.20 12.84
N GLY A 51 3.56 -9.27 13.61
CA GLY A 51 2.43 -9.57 14.51
C GLY A 51 2.19 -8.46 15.53
N ARG A 52 3.26 -7.93 16.14
CA ARG A 52 3.17 -6.78 17.05
C ARG A 52 2.65 -5.52 16.36
N LEU A 53 3.10 -5.29 15.11
CA LEU A 53 2.61 -4.16 14.31
C LEU A 53 1.11 -4.28 14.04
N VAL A 54 0.64 -5.48 13.69
CA VAL A 54 -0.79 -5.74 13.47
C VAL A 54 -1.60 -5.48 14.73
N GLU A 55 -1.16 -6.01 15.88
CA GLU A 55 -1.84 -5.78 17.18
C GLU A 55 -1.90 -4.30 17.54
N THR A 56 -0.80 -3.58 17.38
CA THR A 56 -0.73 -2.14 17.63
C THR A 56 -1.69 -1.38 16.72
N THR A 57 -1.73 -1.72 15.44
CA THR A 57 -2.61 -1.08 14.46
C THR A 57 -4.09 -1.32 14.78
N ILE A 58 -4.45 -2.55 15.14
CA ILE A 58 -5.81 -2.88 15.57
C ILE A 58 -6.21 -2.07 16.80
N GLY A 59 -5.33 -1.99 17.80
CA GLY A 59 -5.56 -1.19 19.00
C GLY A 59 -5.78 0.30 18.70
N GLN A 60 -5.03 0.85 17.76
CA GLN A 60 -5.19 2.23 17.32
C GLN A 60 -6.53 2.45 16.60
N ILE A 61 -6.94 1.51 15.76
CA ILE A 61 -8.24 1.57 15.08
C ILE A 61 -9.39 1.51 16.10
N GLU A 62 -9.33 0.59 17.05
CA GLU A 62 -10.34 0.45 18.09
C GLU A 62 -10.44 1.69 18.99
N ALA A 63 -9.30 2.34 19.26
CA ALA A 63 -9.23 3.58 20.02
C ALA A 63 -9.53 4.84 19.19
N ALA A 64 -9.86 4.70 17.90
CA ALA A 64 -10.07 5.78 16.94
C ALA A 64 -8.88 6.75 16.85
N GLN A 65 -7.67 6.24 17.00
CA GLN A 65 -6.42 7.00 16.88
C GLN A 65 -5.92 6.95 15.44
N PHE A 66 -6.25 7.97 14.66
CA PHE A 66 -5.84 8.08 13.26
C PHE A 66 -4.87 9.26 13.12
N VAL A 67 -3.62 8.96 12.74
CA VAL A 67 -2.57 9.96 12.57
C VAL A 67 -2.25 10.10 11.09
N SER A 68 -2.27 11.34 10.59
CA SER A 68 -1.87 11.64 9.23
C SER A 68 -0.34 11.56 9.05
N HIS A 69 0.09 11.24 7.83
CA HIS A 69 1.51 11.26 7.49
C HIS A 69 2.07 12.69 7.47
N SER A 70 3.31 12.85 7.94
CA SER A 70 4.05 14.10 7.83
C SER A 70 4.75 14.16 6.45
N GLY A 71 4.01 14.44 5.38
CA GLY A 71 4.57 14.61 4.06
C GLY A 71 4.17 13.56 3.03
N ILE A 72 4.73 13.67 1.84
CA ILE A 72 4.40 12.84 0.69
C ILE A 72 5.41 11.70 0.56
N ARG A 73 4.92 10.48 0.31
CA ARG A 73 5.78 9.32 0.03
C ARG A 73 6.23 9.33 -1.43
N PHE A 74 7.52 9.34 -1.63
CA PHE A 74 8.16 9.16 -2.93
C PHE A 74 8.85 7.79 -3.00
N PRO A 75 8.89 7.13 -4.17
CA PRO A 75 8.37 7.55 -5.48
C PRO A 75 6.90 7.16 -5.73
N GLN A 76 6.15 6.73 -4.73
CA GLN A 76 4.77 6.29 -4.89
C GLN A 76 3.84 7.45 -5.21
N ASN A 77 3.14 7.37 -6.34
CA ASN A 77 2.23 8.42 -6.82
C ASN A 77 0.89 8.46 -6.05
N GLY A 78 0.64 7.53 -5.14
CA GLY A 78 -0.62 7.42 -4.42
C GLY A 78 -1.02 8.68 -3.64
N CYS A 79 -0.05 9.38 -3.04
CA CYS A 79 -0.31 10.61 -2.31
C CYS A 79 -0.71 11.76 -3.25
N LEU A 80 -0.08 11.87 -4.42
CA LEU A 80 -0.35 12.95 -5.38
C LEU A 80 -1.74 12.84 -6.00
N THR A 81 -2.28 11.65 -6.12
CA THR A 81 -3.63 11.39 -6.65
C THR A 81 -4.68 11.18 -5.56
N CYS A 82 -4.27 11.21 -4.30
CA CYS A 82 -5.16 10.97 -3.16
C CYS A 82 -6.12 12.16 -2.96
N PRO A 83 -7.45 11.92 -2.88
CA PRO A 83 -8.42 12.99 -2.64
C PRO A 83 -8.32 13.61 -1.24
N HIS A 84 -7.63 12.96 -0.32
CA HIS A 84 -7.44 13.42 1.06
C HIS A 84 -6.10 14.12 1.29
N LEU A 85 -5.33 14.38 0.24
CA LEU A 85 -3.98 14.95 0.35
C LEU A 85 -4.00 16.31 1.09
N GLY A 86 -4.96 17.16 0.78
CA GLY A 86 -5.10 18.46 1.43
C GLY A 86 -5.29 18.36 2.93
N LEU A 87 -6.10 17.39 3.40
CA LEU A 87 -6.31 17.12 4.81
C LEU A 87 -5.05 16.59 5.48
N CYS A 88 -4.33 15.68 4.84
CA CYS A 88 -3.08 15.13 5.35
C CYS A 88 -1.99 16.19 5.52
N LEU A 89 -1.91 17.14 4.61
CA LEU A 89 -0.94 18.23 4.63
C LEU A 89 -1.41 19.47 5.40
N ASN A 90 -2.64 19.46 5.90
CA ASN A 90 -3.29 20.60 6.55
C ASN A 90 -3.26 21.85 5.66
N ASN A 91 -3.58 21.67 4.38
CA ASN A 91 -3.54 22.72 3.36
C ASN A 91 -4.96 22.99 2.85
N GLN A 92 -5.59 24.05 3.32
CA GLN A 92 -6.98 24.37 3.00
C GLN A 92 -7.24 24.63 1.51
N PRO A 93 -6.39 25.38 0.78
CA PRO A 93 -6.59 25.55 -0.67
C PRO A 93 -6.62 24.22 -1.42
N LEU A 94 -5.80 23.26 -1.02
CA LEU A 94 -5.76 21.94 -1.63
C LEU A 94 -7.00 21.12 -1.30
N VAL A 95 -7.53 21.23 -0.09
CA VAL A 95 -8.82 20.62 0.31
C VAL A 95 -9.94 21.14 -0.58
N ASP A 96 -10.02 22.45 -0.78
CA ASP A 96 -11.06 23.09 -1.59
C ASP A 96 -10.94 22.66 -3.07
N ALA A 97 -9.74 22.58 -3.60
CA ALA A 97 -9.49 22.06 -4.96
C ALA A 97 -9.94 20.60 -5.13
N ASN A 98 -9.70 19.75 -4.14
CA ASN A 98 -10.14 18.36 -4.17
C ASN A 98 -11.66 18.23 -4.08
N LEU A 99 -12.33 19.07 -3.31
CA LEU A 99 -13.80 19.11 -3.22
C LEU A 99 -14.42 19.51 -4.55
N VAL A 100 -13.89 20.54 -5.21
CA VAL A 100 -14.37 21.00 -6.53
C VAL A 100 -14.23 19.89 -7.57
N ARG A 101 -13.10 19.19 -7.56
CA ARG A 101 -12.85 18.07 -8.49
C ARG A 101 -13.84 16.92 -8.26
N LYS A 102 -14.16 16.62 -7.01
CA LYS A 102 -15.11 15.58 -6.64
C LYS A 102 -16.56 15.98 -7.00
N ALA A 103 -16.92 17.24 -6.84
CA ALA A 103 -18.24 17.75 -7.21
C ALA A 103 -18.45 17.85 -8.74
N GLY A 104 -17.37 17.98 -9.51
CA GLY A 104 -17.40 18.04 -10.98
C GLY A 104 -17.38 16.69 -11.69
N ALA A 105 -16.94 15.64 -11.00
CA ALA A 105 -17.05 14.27 -11.50
C ALA A 105 -18.38 13.70 -11.02
N SER A 106 -19.35 13.51 -11.92
CA SER A 106 -20.53 12.74 -11.55
C SER A 106 -20.04 11.34 -11.13
N ASP A 107 -20.45 10.89 -9.95
CA ASP A 107 -20.06 9.59 -9.39
C ASP A 107 -20.47 8.40 -10.30
N LEU A 108 -21.07 8.68 -11.43
CA LEU A 108 -21.59 7.71 -12.38
C LEU A 108 -20.76 7.62 -13.68
N ASP A 109 -19.97 8.64 -14.01
CA ASP A 109 -19.21 8.67 -15.28
C ASP A 109 -18.21 7.51 -15.39
N TRP A 110 -17.62 7.08 -14.27
CA TRP A 110 -16.71 5.94 -14.26
C TRP A 110 -17.45 4.59 -14.37
N LEU A 111 -18.72 4.53 -13.96
CA LEU A 111 -19.55 3.34 -14.12
C LEU A 111 -19.97 3.16 -15.59
N ASP A 112 -20.21 4.24 -16.30
CA ASP A 112 -20.54 4.20 -17.73
C ASP A 112 -19.36 3.72 -18.58
N GLU A 113 -18.12 4.02 -18.18
CA GLU A 113 -16.89 3.50 -18.80
C GLU A 113 -16.69 1.99 -18.58
N LEU A 114 -17.30 1.41 -17.54
CA LEU A 114 -17.19 -0.03 -17.25
C LEU A 114 -18.26 -0.87 -17.93
N VAL A 115 -19.30 -0.25 -18.46
CA VAL A 115 -20.46 -0.95 -19.10
C VAL A 115 -20.33 -1.03 -20.62
N ASP A 116 -19.44 -0.26 -21.22
CA ASP A 116 -19.06 -0.33 -22.63
C ASP A 116 -17.84 -1.26 -22.82
#